data_3679020eefa31a37a45e9588e8d259de
#
_entry.id   3679020eefa31a37a45e9588e8d259de
#
_cell.length_a   1.000
_cell.length_b   1.000
_cell.length_c   1.000
_cell.angle_alpha   90.00
_cell.angle_beta   90.00
_cell.angle_gamma   90.00
#
_symmetry.space_group_name_H-M   'P 1'
#
loop_
_entity.id
_entity.type
_entity.pdbx_description
1 polymer ?
#
loop_
_entity_poly.entity_id
_entity_poly.type
_entity_poly.pdbx_seq_one_letter_code
_entity_poly.pdbx_strand_id
1 'polypeptide(L)'
;MTFLSQLSTHADKAFLRRLFAIALPITLQSIMFSSRSLVDVLMLGQLGEAEIAAVGVAARATFVTTIMLVGVTTGGALLTAQYWGAGDKIGVRQSTSLTWMIAMVFAALAVCLFVFFPQPIMGLTTDSQEVIELGSSYLVISSASMFAVACVASMAVGLRAMHQPGLSTFFSGIGILSNVFLNWVLIFGHLGFPALGITGAAIATVTSGAIEVGCLFGYLWLKKHIIAFSWGDIRASLVLDKITRFLSLSLPTTFNFLAWAGGLFAYHAIMGQAGVQGLAALSVMTPVESIALAMMIGLSNAAAVLVGNQLGAKNFEPVYYQAWATVILNVLIAFGVAVLLFFTNQLILDAFSALSAETRHLAEQFMVILALGVVLRSVPMMVIVGVLRAGGDVKFCLYQDVFAQWIIGIPLAAFAAIYLGWEPQWVYLLFLTEEVVKWCICLPRMKSKKWMKNLIEK
;
A
#
# COMPACT_ATOMS: atom_id res chain seq x y z
N MET A 1 38.36 7.69 -5.45
CA MET A 1 37.24 8.15 -6.31
C MET A 1 36.29 9.01 -5.50
N THR A 2 35.76 10.10 -6.07
CA THR A 2 34.75 10.92 -5.38
C THR A 2 33.43 10.18 -5.27
N PHE A 3 32.59 10.54 -4.30
CA PHE A 3 31.25 9.95 -4.12
C PHE A 3 30.40 9.99 -5.42
N LEU A 4 30.45 11.10 -6.12
CA LEU A 4 29.72 11.29 -7.40
C LEU A 4 30.23 10.35 -8.51
N SER A 5 31.54 10.09 -8.58
CA SER A 5 32.12 9.15 -9.53
C SER A 5 31.65 7.71 -9.24
N GLN A 6 31.63 7.31 -7.98
CA GLN A 6 31.11 6.00 -7.58
C GLN A 6 29.60 5.87 -7.86
N LEU A 7 28.83 6.92 -7.60
CA LEU A 7 27.40 6.97 -7.89
C LEU A 7 27.15 6.71 -9.40
N SER A 8 27.86 7.41 -10.28
CA SER A 8 27.70 7.26 -11.73
C SER A 8 28.14 5.88 -12.23
N THR A 9 29.13 5.26 -11.58
CA THR A 9 29.63 3.92 -11.95
C THR A 9 28.63 2.83 -11.59
N HIS A 10 28.00 2.92 -10.41
CA HIS A 10 27.12 1.86 -9.89
C HIS A 10 25.63 2.06 -10.21
N ALA A 11 25.22 3.30 -10.51
CA ALA A 11 23.87 3.65 -10.97
C ALA A 11 23.86 3.93 -12.48
N ASP A 12 24.34 2.97 -13.25
CA ASP A 12 24.45 3.02 -14.70
C ASP A 12 23.06 2.95 -15.39
N LYS A 13 23.08 3.13 -16.71
CA LYS A 13 21.85 3.06 -17.53
C LYS A 13 21.16 1.70 -17.43
N ALA A 14 21.92 0.62 -17.21
CA ALA A 14 21.37 -0.73 -17.05
C ALA A 14 20.62 -0.89 -15.71
N PHE A 15 21.14 -0.30 -14.63
CA PHE A 15 20.48 -0.24 -13.34
C PHE A 15 19.16 0.57 -13.44
N LEU A 16 19.19 1.76 -14.01
CA LEU A 16 17.99 2.59 -14.19
C LEU A 16 16.93 1.88 -15.02
N ARG A 17 17.33 1.23 -16.11
CA ARG A 17 16.40 0.45 -16.95
C ARG A 17 15.72 -0.67 -16.13
N ARG A 18 16.46 -1.41 -15.31
CA ARG A 18 15.89 -2.45 -14.42
C ARG A 18 14.97 -1.85 -13.38
N LEU A 19 15.36 -0.74 -12.76
CA LEU A 19 14.56 -0.05 -11.76
C LEU A 19 13.20 0.37 -12.34
N PHE A 20 13.17 1.03 -13.49
CA PHE A 20 11.92 1.44 -14.13
C PHE A 20 11.11 0.27 -14.70
N ALA A 21 11.76 -0.78 -15.18
CA ALA A 21 11.06 -1.99 -15.63
C ALA A 21 10.28 -2.68 -14.50
N ILE A 22 10.72 -2.53 -13.25
CA ILE A 22 9.99 -3.02 -12.07
C ILE A 22 9.01 -1.96 -11.55
N ALA A 23 9.41 -0.68 -11.50
CA ALA A 23 8.63 0.40 -10.93
C ALA A 23 7.35 0.68 -11.72
N LEU A 24 7.42 0.76 -13.05
CA LEU A 24 6.27 1.13 -13.88
C LEU A 24 5.08 0.17 -13.77
N PRO A 25 5.25 -1.17 -13.84
CA PRO A 25 4.13 -2.08 -13.62
C PRO A 25 3.53 -1.96 -12.21
N ILE A 26 4.35 -1.75 -11.18
CA ILE A 26 3.86 -1.58 -9.79
C ILE A 26 3.08 -0.27 -9.66
N THR A 27 3.57 0.81 -10.27
CA THR A 27 2.87 2.11 -10.32
C THR A 27 1.52 1.96 -11.03
N LEU A 28 1.51 1.30 -12.21
CA LEU A 28 0.29 1.03 -12.95
C LEU A 28 -0.71 0.22 -12.12
N GLN A 29 -0.24 -0.84 -11.44
CA GLN A 29 -1.07 -1.65 -10.55
C GLN A 29 -1.69 -0.80 -9.43
N SER A 30 -0.93 0.12 -8.82
CA SER A 30 -1.43 1.01 -7.78
C SER A 30 -2.51 1.97 -8.28
N ILE A 31 -2.32 2.54 -9.48
CA ILE A 31 -3.32 3.41 -10.13
C ILE A 31 -4.59 2.61 -10.45
N MET A 32 -4.44 1.40 -10.97
CA MET A 32 -5.57 0.52 -11.30
C MET A 32 -6.41 0.18 -10.06
N PHE A 33 -5.77 -0.11 -8.91
CA PHE A 33 -6.49 -0.36 -7.65
C PHE A 33 -7.26 0.88 -7.17
N SER A 34 -6.66 2.06 -7.27
CA SER A 34 -7.34 3.32 -6.92
C SER A 34 -8.54 3.58 -7.84
N SER A 35 -8.38 3.33 -9.14
CA SER A 35 -9.45 3.49 -10.14
C SER A 35 -10.60 2.51 -9.90
N ARG A 36 -10.31 1.25 -9.53
CA ARG A 36 -11.34 0.26 -9.18
C ARG A 36 -12.20 0.75 -8.02
N SER A 37 -11.59 1.23 -6.94
CA SER A 37 -12.31 1.74 -5.78
C SER A 37 -13.25 2.90 -6.16
N LEU A 38 -12.80 3.78 -7.06
CA LEU A 38 -13.63 4.88 -7.55
C LEU A 38 -14.83 4.36 -8.37
N VAL A 39 -14.62 3.38 -9.25
CA VAL A 39 -15.70 2.77 -10.04
C VAL A 39 -16.72 2.09 -9.14
N ASP A 40 -16.27 1.32 -8.13
CA ASP A 40 -17.16 0.67 -7.16
C ASP A 40 -18.05 1.70 -6.45
N VAL A 41 -17.48 2.81 -5.97
CA VAL A 41 -18.24 3.90 -5.31
C VAL A 41 -19.24 4.55 -6.27
N LEU A 42 -18.84 4.81 -7.52
CA LEU A 42 -19.73 5.41 -8.52
C LEU A 42 -20.92 4.49 -8.89
N MET A 43 -20.68 3.18 -8.99
CA MET A 43 -21.74 2.21 -9.28
C MET A 43 -22.71 2.04 -8.11
N LEU A 44 -22.19 1.93 -6.90
CA LEU A 44 -22.98 1.81 -5.68
C LEU A 44 -23.73 3.11 -5.35
N GLY A 45 -23.17 4.25 -5.74
CA GLY A 45 -23.79 5.56 -5.58
C GLY A 45 -25.13 5.74 -6.30
N GLN A 46 -25.42 4.87 -7.25
CA GLN A 46 -26.71 4.86 -7.97
C GLN A 46 -27.82 4.11 -7.21
N LEU A 47 -27.50 3.36 -6.15
CA LEU A 47 -28.47 2.58 -5.39
C LEU A 47 -29.19 3.43 -4.32
N GLY A 48 -28.44 4.18 -3.53
CA GLY A 48 -28.97 5.00 -2.45
C GLY A 48 -27.92 5.44 -1.46
N GLU A 49 -28.29 6.36 -0.56
CA GLU A 49 -27.39 6.90 0.45
C GLU A 49 -27.04 5.86 1.54
N ALA A 50 -27.98 5.02 1.93
CA ALA A 50 -27.76 3.98 2.93
C ALA A 50 -26.77 2.91 2.43
N GLU A 51 -26.87 2.51 1.17
CA GLU A 51 -25.98 1.56 0.52
C GLU A 51 -24.56 2.10 0.42
N ILE A 52 -24.39 3.37 0.01
CA ILE A 52 -23.07 4.02 -0.03
C ILE A 52 -22.46 4.05 1.37
N ALA A 53 -23.24 4.46 2.38
CA ALA A 53 -22.79 4.52 3.75
C ALA A 53 -22.39 3.14 4.27
N ALA A 54 -23.19 2.11 4.01
CA ALA A 54 -22.92 0.74 4.42
C ALA A 54 -21.62 0.19 3.83
N VAL A 55 -21.41 0.36 2.52
CA VAL A 55 -20.17 -0.06 1.85
C VAL A 55 -18.98 0.78 2.33
N GLY A 56 -19.17 2.08 2.54
CA GLY A 56 -18.12 2.97 3.06
C GLY A 56 -17.60 2.54 4.44
N VAL A 57 -18.50 2.13 5.33
CA VAL A 57 -18.13 1.61 6.66
C VAL A 57 -17.45 0.24 6.54
N ALA A 58 -18.01 -0.68 5.74
CA ALA A 58 -17.42 -1.99 5.50
C ALA A 58 -16.02 -1.88 4.85
N ALA A 59 -15.82 -0.94 3.93
CA ALA A 59 -14.53 -0.68 3.29
C ALA A 59 -13.45 -0.25 4.30
N ARG A 60 -13.80 0.50 5.35
CA ARG A 60 -12.84 0.86 6.41
C ARG A 60 -12.39 -0.37 7.21
N ALA A 61 -13.30 -1.30 7.52
CA ALA A 61 -12.96 -2.54 8.21
C ALA A 61 -12.06 -3.44 7.34
N THR A 62 -12.41 -3.61 6.06
CA THR A 62 -11.59 -4.38 5.12
C THR A 62 -10.24 -3.72 4.80
N PHE A 63 -10.16 -2.39 4.84
CA PHE A 63 -8.88 -1.65 4.69
C PHE A 63 -7.88 -2.04 5.78
N VAL A 64 -8.29 -2.08 7.05
CA VAL A 64 -7.40 -2.47 8.16
C VAL A 64 -6.85 -3.87 7.96
N THR A 65 -7.69 -4.84 7.60
CA THR A 65 -7.25 -6.23 7.36
C THR A 65 -6.36 -6.35 6.11
N THR A 66 -6.64 -5.58 5.07
CA THR A 66 -5.80 -5.52 3.87
C THR A 66 -4.41 -4.96 4.18
N ILE A 67 -4.33 -3.91 4.99
CA ILE A 67 -3.05 -3.32 5.44
C ILE A 67 -2.24 -4.34 6.27
N MET A 68 -2.89 -5.14 7.10
CA MET A 68 -2.22 -6.24 7.81
C MET A 68 -1.64 -7.28 6.84
N LEU A 69 -2.39 -7.69 5.83
CA LEU A 69 -1.92 -8.61 4.78
C LEU A 69 -0.73 -8.03 4.00
N VAL A 70 -0.77 -6.74 3.67
CA VAL A 70 0.37 -6.04 3.03
C VAL A 70 1.61 -6.09 3.93
N GLY A 71 1.46 -5.88 5.24
CA GLY A 71 2.55 -6.00 6.20
C GLY A 71 3.17 -7.39 6.22
N VAL A 72 2.34 -8.43 6.30
CA VAL A 72 2.76 -9.84 6.28
C VAL A 72 3.50 -10.17 4.98
N THR A 73 2.93 -9.83 3.84
CA THR A 73 3.53 -10.13 2.52
C THR A 73 4.80 -9.32 2.27
N THR A 74 4.91 -8.11 2.82
CA THR A 74 6.15 -7.31 2.76
C THR A 74 7.29 -8.02 3.48
N GLY A 75 7.07 -8.62 4.66
CA GLY A 75 8.08 -9.43 5.34
C GLY A 75 8.61 -10.57 4.48
N GLY A 76 7.70 -11.26 3.77
CA GLY A 76 8.06 -12.29 2.79
C GLY A 76 8.84 -11.76 1.59
N ALA A 77 8.51 -10.53 1.13
CA ALA A 77 9.20 -9.89 0.01
C ALA A 77 10.69 -9.70 0.28
N LEU A 78 11.04 -9.33 1.52
CA LEU A 78 12.43 -9.11 1.92
C LEU A 78 13.27 -10.39 1.77
N LEU A 79 12.75 -11.51 2.25
CA LEU A 79 13.43 -12.81 2.16
C LEU A 79 13.49 -13.30 0.71
N THR A 80 12.37 -13.23 -0.01
CA THR A 80 12.27 -13.73 -1.40
C THR A 80 13.20 -12.97 -2.32
N ALA A 81 13.34 -11.64 -2.15
CA ALA A 81 14.26 -10.83 -2.93
C ALA A 81 15.73 -11.23 -2.66
N GLN A 82 16.11 -11.49 -1.40
CA GLN A 82 17.47 -11.93 -1.09
C GLN A 82 17.77 -13.35 -1.59
N TYR A 83 16.83 -14.30 -1.47
CA TYR A 83 16.98 -15.63 -2.07
C TYR A 83 17.17 -15.57 -3.59
N TRP A 84 16.41 -14.71 -4.26
CA TRP A 84 16.59 -14.52 -5.71
C TRP A 84 17.97 -13.96 -6.05
N GLY A 85 18.42 -12.95 -5.30
CA GLY A 85 19.76 -12.37 -5.46
C GLY A 85 20.89 -13.37 -5.24
N ALA A 86 20.74 -14.31 -4.31
CA ALA A 86 21.68 -15.40 -4.05
C ALA A 86 21.61 -16.53 -5.11
N GLY A 87 20.66 -16.48 -6.07
CA GLY A 87 20.45 -17.55 -7.04
C GLY A 87 19.73 -18.79 -6.48
N ASP A 88 19.24 -18.73 -5.25
CA ASP A 88 18.54 -19.83 -4.58
C ASP A 88 17.07 -19.89 -4.98
N LYS A 89 16.79 -20.60 -6.08
CA LYS A 89 15.43 -20.81 -6.60
C LYS A 89 14.54 -21.60 -5.64
N ILE A 90 15.13 -22.51 -4.86
CA ILE A 90 14.39 -23.31 -3.86
C ILE A 90 13.97 -22.38 -2.70
N GLY A 91 14.88 -21.54 -2.23
CA GLY A 91 14.59 -20.52 -1.22
C GLY A 91 13.51 -19.55 -1.66
N VAL A 92 13.52 -19.07 -2.92
CA VAL A 92 12.45 -18.24 -3.50
C VAL A 92 11.10 -18.94 -3.42
N ARG A 93 11.02 -20.20 -3.86
CA ARG A 93 9.77 -20.97 -3.84
C ARG A 93 9.27 -21.23 -2.44
N GLN A 94 10.15 -21.62 -1.52
CA GLN A 94 9.81 -21.88 -0.13
C GLN A 94 9.41 -20.59 0.64
N SER A 95 10.10 -19.48 0.39
CA SER A 95 9.75 -18.20 0.98
C SER A 95 8.40 -17.69 0.46
N THR A 96 8.12 -17.86 -0.83
CA THR A 96 6.82 -17.49 -1.42
C THR A 96 5.70 -18.38 -0.87
N SER A 97 5.91 -19.70 -0.73
CA SER A 97 4.92 -20.62 -0.16
C SER A 97 4.63 -20.33 1.33
N LEU A 98 5.67 -19.97 2.09
CA LEU A 98 5.52 -19.56 3.50
C LEU A 98 4.74 -18.25 3.63
N THR A 99 5.04 -17.28 2.76
CA THR A 99 4.31 -16.00 2.68
C THR A 99 2.83 -16.26 2.40
N TRP A 100 2.54 -17.10 1.40
CA TRP A 100 1.17 -17.48 1.05
C TRP A 100 0.45 -18.15 2.21
N MET A 101 1.06 -19.11 2.87
CA MET A 101 0.45 -19.85 3.97
C MET A 101 0.13 -18.92 5.16
N ILE A 102 1.09 -18.10 5.58
CA ILE A 102 0.87 -17.16 6.70
C ILE A 102 -0.18 -16.11 6.32
N ALA A 103 -0.15 -15.59 5.10
CA ALA A 103 -1.18 -14.67 4.61
C ALA A 103 -2.57 -15.33 4.58
N MET A 104 -2.68 -16.60 4.20
CA MET A 104 -3.94 -17.36 4.24
C MET A 104 -4.47 -17.55 5.67
N VAL A 105 -3.59 -17.77 6.65
CA VAL A 105 -3.99 -17.83 8.08
C VAL A 105 -4.54 -16.47 8.52
N PHE A 106 -3.88 -15.38 8.19
CA PHE A 106 -4.39 -14.03 8.50
C PHE A 106 -5.72 -13.73 7.79
N ALA A 107 -5.85 -14.13 6.51
CA ALA A 107 -7.10 -13.99 5.78
C ALA A 107 -8.23 -14.81 6.44
N ALA A 108 -7.95 -16.04 6.85
CA ALA A 108 -8.93 -16.88 7.56
C ALA A 108 -9.37 -16.25 8.89
N LEU A 109 -8.44 -15.70 9.67
CA LEU A 109 -8.77 -14.98 10.91
C LEU A 109 -9.64 -13.74 10.63
N ALA A 110 -9.33 -12.98 9.59
CA ALA A 110 -10.11 -11.82 9.17
C ALA A 110 -11.54 -12.24 8.72
N VAL A 111 -11.65 -13.30 7.93
CA VAL A 111 -12.95 -13.85 7.51
C VAL A 111 -13.76 -14.31 8.71
N CYS A 112 -13.16 -15.05 9.64
CA CYS A 112 -13.82 -15.45 10.87
C CYS A 112 -14.33 -14.23 11.66
N LEU A 113 -13.51 -13.19 11.79
CA LEU A 113 -13.89 -11.96 12.48
C LEU A 113 -15.11 -11.29 11.80
N PHE A 114 -15.11 -11.18 10.49
CA PHE A 114 -16.19 -10.54 9.74
C PHE A 114 -17.46 -11.38 9.65
N VAL A 115 -17.35 -12.70 9.67
CA VAL A 115 -18.50 -13.62 9.65
C VAL A 115 -19.18 -13.71 11.02
N PHE A 116 -18.38 -13.78 12.10
CA PHE A 116 -18.95 -13.97 13.46
C PHE A 116 -19.32 -12.66 14.15
N PHE A 117 -18.68 -11.53 13.78
CA PHE A 117 -18.87 -10.24 14.44
C PHE A 117 -19.18 -9.08 13.47
N PRO A 118 -20.01 -9.26 12.41
CA PRO A 118 -20.23 -8.20 11.43
C PRO A 118 -20.96 -7.00 12.03
N GLN A 119 -22.03 -7.21 12.79
CA GLN A 119 -22.82 -6.13 13.42
C GLN A 119 -22.02 -5.30 14.43
N PRO A 120 -21.29 -5.90 15.40
CA PRO A 120 -20.41 -5.14 16.28
C PRO A 120 -19.39 -4.29 15.55
N ILE A 121 -18.80 -4.81 14.46
CA ILE A 121 -17.80 -4.08 13.66
C ILE A 121 -18.45 -2.88 12.96
N MET A 122 -19.61 -3.06 12.35
CA MET A 122 -20.35 -1.97 11.71
C MET A 122 -20.79 -0.92 12.74
N GLY A 123 -21.27 -1.37 13.91
CA GLY A 123 -21.73 -0.51 15.02
C GLY A 123 -20.63 0.33 15.67
N LEU A 124 -19.34 0.04 15.44
CA LEU A 124 -18.24 0.91 15.89
C LEU A 124 -18.23 2.28 15.18
N THR A 125 -18.91 2.40 14.05
CA THR A 125 -18.80 3.59 13.19
C THR A 125 -20.13 4.30 12.99
N THR A 126 -21.27 3.61 13.18
CA THR A 126 -22.61 4.17 12.94
C THR A 126 -23.64 3.54 13.88
N ASP A 127 -24.64 4.35 14.27
CA ASP A 127 -25.80 3.91 15.07
C ASP A 127 -27.02 3.58 14.18
N SER A 128 -26.94 3.83 12.87
CA SER A 128 -28.04 3.56 11.93
C SER A 128 -28.22 2.05 11.74
N GLN A 129 -29.34 1.51 12.21
CA GLN A 129 -29.66 0.10 12.12
C GLN A 129 -29.70 -0.39 10.68
N GLU A 130 -30.23 0.41 9.76
CA GLU A 130 -30.30 0.11 8.33
C GLU A 130 -28.90 -0.05 7.72
N VAL A 131 -27.98 0.89 8.02
CA VAL A 131 -26.59 0.85 7.56
C VAL A 131 -25.85 -0.35 8.15
N ILE A 132 -26.11 -0.68 9.42
CA ILE A 132 -25.52 -1.86 10.08
C ILE A 132 -25.98 -3.16 9.42
N GLU A 133 -27.25 -3.32 9.09
CA GLU A 133 -27.79 -4.53 8.46
C GLU A 133 -27.26 -4.71 7.03
N LEU A 134 -27.35 -3.67 6.20
CA LEU A 134 -26.84 -3.69 4.83
C LEU A 134 -25.33 -3.95 4.80
N GLY A 135 -24.57 -3.21 5.62
CA GLY A 135 -23.13 -3.32 5.68
C GLY A 135 -22.65 -4.65 6.26
N SER A 136 -23.37 -5.22 7.23
CA SER A 136 -23.07 -6.55 7.79
C SER A 136 -23.23 -7.64 6.73
N SER A 137 -24.32 -7.61 5.96
CA SER A 137 -24.52 -8.54 4.85
C SER A 137 -23.43 -8.43 3.79
N TYR A 138 -23.09 -7.21 3.39
CA TYR A 138 -21.99 -6.94 2.46
C TYR A 138 -20.65 -7.44 3.00
N LEU A 139 -20.33 -7.14 4.27
CA LEU A 139 -19.06 -7.50 4.90
C LEU A 139 -18.87 -9.01 5.00
N VAL A 140 -19.92 -9.76 5.39
CA VAL A 140 -19.89 -11.22 5.47
C VAL A 140 -19.56 -11.83 4.12
N ILE A 141 -20.27 -11.43 3.05
CA ILE A 141 -20.08 -12.00 1.72
C ILE A 141 -18.72 -11.58 1.16
N SER A 142 -18.41 -10.28 1.17
CA SER A 142 -17.18 -9.74 0.59
C SER A 142 -15.92 -10.20 1.33
N SER A 143 -16.03 -10.60 2.61
CA SER A 143 -14.89 -11.08 3.41
C SER A 143 -14.15 -12.25 2.75
N ALA A 144 -14.86 -13.13 2.03
CA ALA A 144 -14.25 -14.25 1.29
C ALA A 144 -13.19 -13.77 0.26
N SER A 145 -13.29 -12.53 -0.22
CA SER A 145 -12.27 -11.95 -1.11
C SER A 145 -10.90 -11.78 -0.43
N MET A 146 -10.82 -11.79 0.91
CA MET A 146 -9.55 -11.74 1.63
C MET A 146 -8.62 -12.90 1.27
N PHE A 147 -9.17 -14.09 0.99
CA PHE A 147 -8.39 -15.21 0.49
C PHE A 147 -7.77 -14.92 -0.89
N ALA A 148 -8.52 -14.30 -1.78
CA ALA A 148 -8.00 -13.88 -3.08
C ALA A 148 -6.89 -12.83 -2.93
N VAL A 149 -7.10 -11.83 -2.06
CA VAL A 149 -6.08 -10.81 -1.75
C VAL A 149 -4.80 -11.46 -1.22
N ALA A 150 -4.91 -12.43 -0.27
CA ALA A 150 -3.77 -13.14 0.29
C ALA A 150 -3.01 -13.95 -0.80
N CYS A 151 -3.73 -14.64 -1.68
CA CYS A 151 -3.15 -15.39 -2.80
C CYS A 151 -2.40 -14.48 -3.76
N VAL A 152 -3.06 -13.44 -4.27
CA VAL A 152 -2.49 -12.53 -5.27
C VAL A 152 -1.30 -11.76 -4.70
N ALA A 153 -1.43 -11.20 -3.49
CA ALA A 153 -0.35 -10.46 -2.85
C ALA A 153 0.90 -11.33 -2.62
N SER A 154 0.72 -12.59 -2.19
CA SER A 154 1.84 -13.51 -1.97
C SER A 154 2.55 -13.89 -3.26
N MET A 155 1.81 -14.13 -4.35
CA MET A 155 2.41 -14.41 -5.67
C MET A 155 3.08 -13.19 -6.26
N ALA A 156 2.47 -12.00 -6.09
CA ALA A 156 3.06 -10.74 -6.55
C ALA A 156 4.42 -10.46 -5.91
N VAL A 157 4.61 -10.82 -4.64
CA VAL A 157 5.90 -10.74 -3.94
C VAL A 157 6.97 -11.57 -4.67
N GLY A 158 6.70 -12.84 -4.96
CA GLY A 158 7.62 -13.70 -5.67
C GLY A 158 7.94 -13.19 -7.09
N LEU A 159 6.93 -12.77 -7.84
CA LEU A 159 7.08 -12.23 -9.20
C LEU A 159 7.91 -10.94 -9.21
N ARG A 160 7.67 -10.03 -8.26
CA ARG A 160 8.45 -8.78 -8.13
C ARG A 160 9.92 -9.08 -7.82
N ALA A 161 10.19 -10.02 -6.89
CA ALA A 161 11.55 -10.44 -6.54
C ALA A 161 12.35 -10.95 -7.74
N MET A 162 11.67 -11.61 -8.69
CA MET A 162 12.23 -12.14 -9.93
C MET A 162 12.19 -11.16 -11.12
N HIS A 163 11.94 -9.88 -10.88
CA HIS A 163 11.83 -8.82 -11.89
C HIS A 163 10.70 -9.05 -12.92
N GLN A 164 9.61 -9.69 -12.49
CA GLN A 164 8.44 -9.97 -13.33
C GLN A 164 7.14 -9.33 -12.78
N PRO A 165 7.14 -8.06 -12.31
CA PRO A 165 5.94 -7.45 -11.74
C PRO A 165 4.83 -7.26 -12.78
N GLY A 166 5.18 -7.14 -14.07
CA GLY A 166 4.22 -7.01 -15.15
C GLY A 166 3.23 -8.18 -15.22
N LEU A 167 3.66 -9.39 -14.83
CA LEU A 167 2.79 -10.55 -14.80
C LEU A 167 1.69 -10.40 -13.73
N SER A 168 2.06 -10.00 -12.51
CA SER A 168 1.06 -9.74 -11.46
C SER A 168 0.14 -8.59 -11.83
N THR A 169 0.66 -7.52 -12.42
CA THR A 169 -0.14 -6.37 -12.89
C THR A 169 -1.14 -6.78 -13.97
N PHE A 170 -0.75 -7.64 -14.90
CA PHE A 170 -1.63 -8.15 -15.95
C PHE A 170 -2.82 -8.95 -15.37
N PHE A 171 -2.56 -9.88 -14.44
CA PHE A 171 -3.64 -10.65 -13.82
C PHE A 171 -4.52 -9.81 -12.90
N SER A 172 -3.95 -8.83 -12.19
CA SER A 172 -4.76 -7.85 -11.46
C SER A 172 -5.66 -7.03 -12.39
N GLY A 173 -5.19 -6.73 -13.60
CA GLY A 173 -6.03 -6.13 -14.66
C GLY A 173 -7.25 -6.99 -15.02
N ILE A 174 -7.06 -8.30 -15.18
CA ILE A 174 -8.17 -9.24 -15.43
C ILE A 174 -9.15 -9.22 -14.24
N GLY A 175 -8.65 -9.26 -13.00
CA GLY A 175 -9.48 -9.18 -11.80
C GLY A 175 -10.33 -7.90 -11.75
N ILE A 176 -9.72 -6.75 -12.03
CA ILE A 176 -10.40 -5.45 -12.02
C ILE A 176 -11.45 -5.36 -13.11
N LEU A 177 -11.12 -5.74 -14.35
CA LEU A 177 -12.07 -5.73 -15.46
C LEU A 177 -13.24 -6.68 -15.20
N SER A 178 -12.95 -7.88 -14.67
CA SER A 178 -14.00 -8.84 -14.26
C SER A 178 -14.88 -8.26 -13.17
N ASN A 179 -14.31 -7.53 -12.20
CA ASN A 179 -15.07 -6.91 -11.12
C ASN A 179 -16.03 -5.82 -11.66
N VAL A 180 -15.53 -4.92 -12.50
CA VAL A 180 -16.37 -3.86 -13.11
C VAL A 180 -17.50 -4.48 -13.93
N PHE A 181 -17.19 -5.51 -14.73
CA PHE A 181 -18.20 -6.21 -15.52
C PHE A 181 -19.24 -6.92 -14.64
N LEU A 182 -18.80 -7.66 -13.62
CA LEU A 182 -19.70 -8.36 -12.71
C LEU A 182 -20.53 -7.40 -11.85
N ASN A 183 -19.96 -6.27 -11.45
CA ASN A 183 -20.70 -5.20 -10.77
C ASN A 183 -21.85 -4.71 -11.68
N TRP A 184 -21.56 -4.41 -12.95
CA TRP A 184 -22.58 -3.98 -13.89
C TRP A 184 -23.68 -5.02 -14.07
N VAL A 185 -23.34 -6.30 -14.11
CA VAL A 185 -24.32 -7.40 -14.26
C VAL A 185 -25.15 -7.60 -12.98
N LEU A 186 -24.48 -7.71 -11.82
CA LEU A 186 -25.12 -8.17 -10.58
C LEU A 186 -25.75 -7.04 -9.75
N ILE A 187 -25.19 -5.83 -9.80
CA ILE A 187 -25.80 -4.69 -9.10
C ILE A 187 -27.11 -4.29 -9.78
N PHE A 188 -27.07 -4.14 -11.11
CA PHE A 188 -28.18 -3.58 -11.88
C PHE A 188 -29.09 -4.62 -12.54
N GLY A 189 -28.74 -5.90 -12.50
CA GLY A 189 -29.58 -6.97 -13.04
C GLY A 189 -29.56 -7.08 -14.58
N HIS A 190 -28.37 -6.93 -15.19
CA HIS A 190 -28.21 -7.07 -16.62
C HIS A 190 -28.03 -8.55 -17.05
N LEU A 191 -28.16 -8.83 -18.33
CA LEU A 191 -27.96 -10.15 -18.94
C LEU A 191 -28.89 -11.26 -18.38
N GLY A 192 -30.06 -10.88 -17.86
CA GLY A 192 -31.04 -11.83 -17.31
C GLY A 192 -30.82 -12.22 -15.85
N PHE A 193 -29.85 -11.62 -15.19
CA PHE A 193 -29.65 -11.75 -13.73
C PHE A 193 -30.59 -10.80 -12.97
N PRO A 194 -31.03 -11.15 -11.75
CA PRO A 194 -31.77 -10.23 -10.92
C PRO A 194 -30.86 -9.08 -10.42
N ALA A 195 -31.42 -7.89 -10.22
CA ALA A 195 -30.73 -6.78 -9.60
C ALA A 195 -30.52 -7.08 -8.10
N LEU A 196 -29.30 -7.38 -7.71
CA LEU A 196 -28.94 -7.77 -6.34
C LEU A 196 -28.42 -6.58 -5.50
N GLY A 197 -28.27 -5.39 -6.10
CA GLY A 197 -27.82 -4.20 -5.40
C GLY A 197 -26.46 -4.41 -4.72
N ILE A 198 -26.38 -4.04 -3.43
CA ILE A 198 -25.18 -4.14 -2.60
C ILE A 198 -24.66 -5.59 -2.46
N THR A 199 -25.56 -6.56 -2.38
CA THR A 199 -25.19 -7.98 -2.34
C THR A 199 -24.52 -8.42 -3.66
N GLY A 200 -25.01 -7.89 -4.78
CA GLY A 200 -24.41 -8.09 -6.10
C GLY A 200 -22.97 -7.58 -6.16
N ALA A 201 -22.68 -6.42 -5.57
CA ALA A 201 -21.32 -5.88 -5.47
C ALA A 201 -20.40 -6.78 -4.63
N ALA A 202 -20.89 -7.31 -3.51
CA ALA A 202 -20.11 -8.23 -2.69
C ALA A 202 -19.78 -9.53 -3.42
N ILE A 203 -20.75 -10.13 -4.12
CA ILE A 203 -20.56 -11.34 -4.94
C ILE A 203 -19.60 -11.06 -6.10
N ALA A 204 -19.73 -9.92 -6.78
CA ALA A 204 -18.84 -9.51 -7.85
C ALA A 204 -17.38 -9.40 -7.37
N THR A 205 -17.16 -8.85 -6.18
CA THR A 205 -15.83 -8.73 -5.56
C THR A 205 -15.20 -10.10 -5.27
N VAL A 206 -15.95 -11.03 -4.71
CA VAL A 206 -15.46 -12.39 -4.44
C VAL A 206 -15.21 -13.15 -5.74
N THR A 207 -16.14 -13.11 -6.67
CA THR A 207 -16.04 -13.84 -7.95
C THR A 207 -14.88 -13.33 -8.80
N SER A 208 -14.72 -12.01 -8.91
CA SER A 208 -13.60 -11.41 -9.66
C SER A 208 -12.25 -11.76 -9.02
N GLY A 209 -12.17 -11.79 -7.68
CA GLY A 209 -10.98 -12.26 -6.97
C GLY A 209 -10.67 -13.72 -7.25
N ALA A 210 -11.69 -14.59 -7.28
CA ALA A 210 -11.54 -16.01 -7.64
C ALA A 210 -11.07 -16.17 -9.11
N ILE A 211 -11.57 -15.36 -10.03
CA ILE A 211 -11.11 -15.34 -11.43
C ILE A 211 -9.64 -14.94 -11.51
N GLU A 212 -9.25 -13.86 -10.82
CA GLU A 212 -7.86 -13.37 -10.78
C GLU A 212 -6.92 -14.48 -10.26
N VAL A 213 -7.25 -15.09 -9.13
CA VAL A 213 -6.47 -16.19 -8.53
C VAL A 213 -6.40 -17.39 -9.47
N GLY A 214 -7.54 -17.82 -10.03
CA GLY A 214 -7.60 -18.95 -10.95
C GLY A 214 -6.75 -18.74 -12.20
N CYS A 215 -6.81 -17.56 -12.80
CA CYS A 215 -5.98 -17.21 -13.95
C CYS A 215 -4.48 -17.16 -13.61
N LEU A 216 -4.12 -16.51 -12.48
CA LEU A 216 -2.74 -16.37 -12.05
C LEU A 216 -2.12 -17.75 -11.71
N PHE A 217 -2.76 -18.53 -10.83
CA PHE A 217 -2.25 -19.85 -10.44
C PHE A 217 -2.27 -20.83 -11.61
N GLY A 218 -3.34 -20.82 -12.44
CA GLY A 218 -3.42 -21.63 -13.65
C GLY A 218 -2.24 -21.34 -14.58
N TYR A 219 -1.94 -20.07 -14.83
CA TYR A 219 -0.79 -19.69 -15.65
C TYR A 219 0.55 -20.18 -15.05
N LEU A 220 0.75 -19.91 -13.73
CA LEU A 220 1.99 -20.32 -13.05
C LEU A 220 2.22 -21.85 -13.10
N TRP A 221 1.17 -22.64 -12.93
CA TRP A 221 1.24 -24.09 -12.97
C TRP A 221 1.43 -24.64 -14.39
N LEU A 222 0.67 -24.13 -15.35
CA LEU A 222 0.80 -24.56 -16.75
C LEU A 222 2.19 -24.24 -17.31
N LYS A 223 2.78 -23.10 -16.94
CA LYS A 223 4.12 -22.69 -17.35
C LYS A 223 5.24 -23.30 -16.48
N LYS A 224 4.91 -24.12 -15.49
CA LYS A 224 5.87 -24.67 -14.52
C LYS A 224 6.79 -23.57 -13.95
N HIS A 225 6.20 -22.44 -13.61
CA HIS A 225 6.94 -21.27 -13.13
C HIS A 225 7.70 -21.57 -11.83
N ILE A 226 8.82 -20.88 -11.56
CA ILE A 226 9.67 -21.12 -10.37
C ILE A 226 8.86 -21.04 -9.07
N ILE A 227 7.90 -20.12 -8.96
CA ILE A 227 7.04 -19.95 -7.77
C ILE A 227 5.79 -20.84 -7.78
N ALA A 228 5.61 -21.72 -8.74
CA ALA A 228 4.58 -22.75 -8.69
C ALA A 228 4.99 -23.81 -7.64
N PHE A 229 4.72 -23.50 -6.37
CA PHE A 229 5.10 -24.37 -5.26
C PHE A 229 4.16 -25.58 -5.14
N SER A 230 4.73 -26.68 -4.65
CA SER A 230 4.05 -27.93 -4.37
C SER A 230 3.73 -28.07 -2.87
N TRP A 231 2.96 -29.09 -2.51
CA TRP A 231 2.72 -29.44 -1.12
C TRP A 231 4.02 -29.80 -0.37
N GLY A 232 5.00 -30.34 -1.06
CA GLY A 232 6.33 -30.59 -0.50
C GLY A 232 7.08 -29.32 -0.14
N ASP A 233 6.96 -28.25 -0.94
CA ASP A 233 7.57 -26.95 -0.67
C ASP A 233 6.95 -26.29 0.56
N ILE A 234 5.62 -26.41 0.72
CA ILE A 234 4.91 -25.93 1.92
C ILE A 234 5.44 -26.63 3.16
N ARG A 235 5.52 -27.97 3.16
CA ARG A 235 6.07 -28.73 4.29
C ARG A 235 7.52 -28.36 4.59
N ALA A 236 8.34 -28.18 3.59
CA ALA A 236 9.75 -27.80 3.73
C ALA A 236 9.93 -26.34 4.23
N SER A 237 8.92 -25.51 4.09
CA SER A 237 8.91 -24.12 4.62
C SER A 237 8.45 -24.05 6.08
N LEU A 238 7.72 -25.08 6.58
CA LEU A 238 7.17 -25.17 7.94
C LEU A 238 8.21 -25.56 9.02
N VAL A 239 9.45 -25.12 8.85
CA VAL A 239 10.50 -25.29 9.84
C VAL A 239 10.51 -24.11 10.79
N LEU A 240 10.57 -24.33 12.08
CA LEU A 240 10.49 -23.30 13.11
C LEU A 240 11.45 -22.15 12.89
N ASP A 241 12.70 -22.43 12.49
CA ASP A 241 13.71 -21.41 12.17
C ASP A 241 13.25 -20.48 11.03
N LYS A 242 12.65 -21.03 9.96
CA LYS A 242 12.13 -20.26 8.83
C LYS A 242 10.93 -19.40 9.23
N ILE A 243 10.01 -19.98 10.00
CA ILE A 243 8.83 -19.28 10.51
C ILE A 243 9.25 -18.13 11.43
N THR A 244 10.16 -18.39 12.38
CA THR A 244 10.65 -17.37 13.30
C THR A 244 11.35 -16.24 12.58
N ARG A 245 12.19 -16.55 11.59
CA ARG A 245 12.86 -15.56 10.73
C ARG A 245 11.83 -14.74 9.94
N PHE A 246 10.86 -15.39 9.33
CA PHE A 246 9.77 -14.72 8.63
C PHE A 246 8.99 -13.78 9.54
N LEU A 247 8.53 -14.26 10.71
CA LEU A 247 7.77 -13.48 11.67
C LEU A 247 8.58 -12.31 12.26
N SER A 248 9.89 -12.48 12.45
CA SER A 248 10.77 -11.39 12.92
C SER A 248 10.87 -10.21 11.95
N LEU A 249 10.55 -10.41 10.68
CA LEU A 249 10.50 -9.38 9.64
C LEU A 249 9.07 -8.90 9.40
N SER A 250 8.11 -9.83 9.32
CA SER A 250 6.73 -9.49 8.97
C SER A 250 5.96 -8.83 10.11
N LEU A 251 6.14 -9.24 11.37
CA LEU A 251 5.41 -8.63 12.49
C LEU A 251 5.77 -7.15 12.69
N PRO A 252 7.05 -6.73 12.79
CA PRO A 252 7.37 -5.31 12.89
C PRO A 252 6.85 -4.51 11.68
N THR A 253 6.90 -5.10 10.49
CA THR A 253 6.39 -4.45 9.27
C THR A 253 4.87 -4.31 9.31
N THR A 254 4.14 -5.32 9.77
CA THR A 254 2.68 -5.29 9.94
C THR A 254 2.28 -4.22 10.97
N PHE A 255 2.95 -4.19 12.12
CA PHE A 255 2.70 -3.15 13.13
C PHE A 255 3.04 -1.74 12.62
N ASN A 256 4.06 -1.61 11.79
CA ASN A 256 4.39 -0.33 11.14
C ASN A 256 3.25 0.15 10.23
N PHE A 257 2.70 -0.72 9.39
CA PHE A 257 1.56 -0.39 8.54
C PHE A 257 0.29 -0.09 9.34
N LEU A 258 0.03 -0.81 10.43
CA LEU A 258 -1.10 -0.53 11.32
C LEU A 258 -0.95 0.82 12.02
N ALA A 259 0.24 1.13 12.51
CA ALA A 259 0.53 2.42 13.14
C ALA A 259 0.33 3.57 12.13
N TRP A 260 0.84 3.40 10.90
CA TRP A 260 0.63 4.37 9.82
C TRP A 260 -0.86 4.58 9.49
N ALA A 261 -1.60 3.49 9.31
CA ALA A 261 -3.05 3.57 9.04
C ALA A 261 -3.81 4.23 10.19
N GLY A 262 -3.50 3.86 11.44
CA GLY A 262 -4.09 4.51 12.62
C GLY A 262 -3.78 6.00 12.69
N GLY A 263 -2.56 6.38 12.32
CA GLY A 263 -2.15 7.79 12.23
C GLY A 263 -2.94 8.58 11.19
N LEU A 264 -3.25 7.99 10.03
CA LEU A 264 -4.13 8.62 9.04
C LEU A 264 -5.53 8.91 9.62
N PHE A 265 -6.11 7.96 10.35
CA PHE A 265 -7.39 8.19 11.02
C PHE A 265 -7.30 9.30 12.07
N ALA A 266 -6.21 9.33 12.86
CA ALA A 266 -5.98 10.39 13.83
C ALA A 266 -5.88 11.77 13.17
N TYR A 267 -5.16 11.91 12.06
CA TYR A 267 -5.07 13.16 11.31
C TYR A 267 -6.42 13.61 10.73
N HIS A 268 -7.25 12.69 10.23
CA HIS A 268 -8.61 13.03 9.80
C HIS A 268 -9.49 13.48 10.97
N ALA A 269 -9.39 12.85 12.13
CA ALA A 269 -10.12 13.25 13.33
C ALA A 269 -9.69 14.64 13.84
N ILE A 270 -8.37 14.92 13.84
CA ILE A 270 -7.82 16.23 14.20
C ILE A 270 -8.31 17.31 13.22
N MET A 271 -8.29 17.04 11.92
CA MET A 271 -8.78 17.98 10.91
C MET A 271 -10.28 18.24 11.07
N GLY A 272 -11.07 17.25 11.48
CA GLY A 272 -12.48 17.41 11.81
C GLY A 272 -12.71 18.38 12.97
N GLN A 273 -11.81 18.43 13.96
CA GLN A 273 -11.86 19.41 15.05
C GLN A 273 -11.45 20.82 14.59
N ALA A 274 -10.62 20.94 13.56
CA ALA A 274 -10.24 22.23 12.98
C ALA A 274 -11.34 22.86 12.10
N GLY A 275 -12.40 22.10 11.75
CA GLY A 275 -13.58 22.60 11.05
C GLY A 275 -14.05 21.69 9.91
N VAL A 276 -15.34 21.80 9.58
CA VAL A 276 -15.99 20.99 8.53
C VAL A 276 -15.36 21.25 7.15
N GLN A 277 -15.02 22.52 6.86
CA GLN A 277 -14.37 22.88 5.59
C GLN A 277 -12.97 22.27 5.48
N GLY A 278 -12.22 22.20 6.59
CA GLY A 278 -10.90 21.54 6.65
C GLY A 278 -11.00 20.06 6.33
N LEU A 279 -11.96 19.36 6.91
CA LEU A 279 -12.20 17.95 6.65
C LEU A 279 -12.64 17.71 5.20
N ALA A 280 -13.51 18.57 4.67
CA ALA A 280 -13.94 18.49 3.27
C ALA A 280 -12.77 18.71 2.30
N ALA A 281 -11.94 19.74 2.53
CA ALA A 281 -10.73 19.98 1.74
C ALA A 281 -9.74 18.82 1.81
N LEU A 282 -9.51 18.25 3.00
CA LEU A 282 -8.65 17.06 3.16
C LEU A 282 -9.17 15.85 2.39
N SER A 283 -10.50 15.66 2.37
CA SER A 283 -11.14 14.58 1.62
C SER A 283 -10.93 14.71 0.11
N VAL A 284 -10.88 15.94 -0.41
CA VAL A 284 -10.53 16.21 -1.82
C VAL A 284 -9.05 15.93 -2.09
N MET A 285 -8.17 16.25 -1.13
CA MET A 285 -6.73 16.01 -1.29
C MET A 285 -6.36 14.51 -1.31
N THR A 286 -7.08 13.66 -0.58
CA THR A 286 -6.76 12.24 -0.44
C THR A 286 -6.58 11.48 -1.77
N PRO A 287 -7.52 11.52 -2.74
CA PRO A 287 -7.34 10.87 -4.04
C PRO A 287 -6.22 11.50 -4.87
N VAL A 288 -6.05 12.83 -4.80
CA VAL A 288 -4.97 13.55 -5.50
C VAL A 288 -3.62 13.10 -4.98
N GLU A 289 -3.47 13.03 -3.66
CA GLU A 289 -2.28 12.53 -2.99
C GLU A 289 -1.97 11.08 -3.37
N SER A 290 -2.96 10.21 -3.40
CA SER A 290 -2.80 8.79 -3.76
C SER A 290 -2.22 8.63 -5.17
N ILE A 291 -2.69 9.42 -6.14
CA ILE A 291 -2.18 9.42 -7.51
C ILE A 291 -0.77 10.03 -7.57
N ALA A 292 -0.55 11.14 -6.88
CA ALA A 292 0.75 11.81 -6.84
C ALA A 292 1.85 10.92 -6.26
N LEU A 293 1.54 10.13 -5.24
CA LEU A 293 2.48 9.21 -4.59
C LEU A 293 2.67 7.89 -5.34
N ALA A 294 1.78 7.51 -6.26
CA ALA A 294 1.79 6.19 -6.92
C ALA A 294 3.15 5.87 -7.59
N MET A 295 3.75 6.83 -8.29
CA MET A 295 5.05 6.64 -8.93
C MET A 295 6.17 6.46 -7.91
N MET A 296 6.15 7.21 -6.80
CA MET A 296 7.15 7.10 -5.74
C MET A 296 7.01 5.76 -4.98
N ILE A 297 5.78 5.28 -4.78
CA ILE A 297 5.51 3.95 -4.21
C ILE A 297 6.07 2.87 -5.12
N GLY A 298 5.81 2.95 -6.43
CA GLY A 298 6.33 2.01 -7.42
C GLY A 298 7.86 1.97 -7.42
N LEU A 299 8.49 3.15 -7.40
CA LEU A 299 9.95 3.29 -7.40
C LEU A 299 10.56 2.74 -6.10
N SER A 300 9.97 3.03 -4.94
CA SER A 300 10.45 2.53 -3.65
C SER A 300 10.34 1.01 -3.53
N ASN A 301 9.25 0.42 -4.02
CA ASN A 301 9.11 -1.03 -4.08
C ASN A 301 10.11 -1.67 -5.05
N ALA A 302 10.37 -1.05 -6.21
CA ALA A 302 11.39 -1.52 -7.16
C ALA A 302 12.80 -1.44 -6.56
N ALA A 303 13.12 -0.34 -5.87
CA ALA A 303 14.37 -0.19 -5.14
C ALA A 303 14.53 -1.28 -4.07
N ALA A 304 13.47 -1.58 -3.30
CA ALA A 304 13.48 -2.65 -2.29
C ALA A 304 13.83 -4.01 -2.89
N VAL A 305 13.29 -4.33 -4.07
CA VAL A 305 13.62 -5.57 -4.80
C VAL A 305 15.09 -5.59 -5.20
N LEU A 306 15.58 -4.53 -5.84
CA LEU A 306 16.97 -4.46 -6.32
C LEU A 306 17.97 -4.46 -5.15
N VAL A 307 17.70 -3.71 -4.09
CA VAL A 307 18.51 -3.71 -2.86
C VAL A 307 18.53 -5.10 -2.22
N GLY A 308 17.37 -5.75 -2.07
CA GLY A 308 17.27 -7.10 -1.55
C GLY A 308 18.08 -8.10 -2.37
N ASN A 309 17.98 -8.04 -3.71
CA ASN A 309 18.73 -8.91 -4.61
C ASN A 309 20.24 -8.70 -4.47
N GLN A 310 20.72 -7.47 -4.42
CA GLN A 310 22.15 -7.17 -4.24
C GLN A 310 22.67 -7.63 -2.88
N LEU A 311 21.91 -7.46 -1.81
CA LEU A 311 22.27 -7.94 -0.48
C LEU A 311 22.30 -9.47 -0.41
N GLY A 312 21.34 -10.14 -1.06
CA GLY A 312 21.36 -11.61 -1.21
C GLY A 312 22.57 -12.12 -1.98
N ALA A 313 22.99 -11.40 -3.01
CA ALA A 313 24.21 -11.66 -3.79
C ALA A 313 25.52 -11.23 -3.10
N LYS A 314 25.45 -10.66 -1.88
CA LYS A 314 26.59 -10.10 -1.11
C LYS A 314 27.32 -8.94 -1.77
N ASN A 315 26.65 -8.21 -2.66
CA ASN A 315 27.20 -7.05 -3.36
C ASN A 315 27.02 -5.76 -2.55
N PHE A 316 27.68 -5.63 -1.41
CA PHE A 316 27.45 -4.53 -0.46
C PHE A 316 27.90 -3.16 -0.98
N GLU A 317 29.00 -3.07 -1.73
CA GLU A 317 29.48 -1.78 -2.23
C GLU A 317 28.57 -1.18 -3.30
N PRO A 318 28.19 -1.88 -4.38
CA PRO A 318 27.25 -1.35 -5.36
C PRO A 318 25.91 -0.95 -4.77
N VAL A 319 25.36 -1.76 -3.84
CA VAL A 319 24.03 -1.49 -3.25
C VAL A 319 23.97 -0.16 -2.51
N TYR A 320 25.06 0.23 -1.85
CA TYR A 320 25.11 1.50 -1.13
C TYR A 320 24.96 2.71 -2.07
N TYR A 321 25.69 2.71 -3.18
CA TYR A 321 25.60 3.81 -4.16
C TYR A 321 24.29 3.76 -4.96
N GLN A 322 23.81 2.58 -5.31
CA GLN A 322 22.51 2.41 -5.96
C GLN A 322 21.36 2.90 -5.07
N ALA A 323 21.41 2.65 -3.76
CA ALA A 323 20.44 3.16 -2.81
C ALA A 323 20.43 4.70 -2.78
N TRP A 324 21.60 5.36 -2.77
CA TRP A 324 21.66 6.82 -2.87
C TRP A 324 21.13 7.37 -4.20
N ALA A 325 21.44 6.68 -5.29
CA ALA A 325 20.91 7.05 -6.61
C ALA A 325 19.38 6.99 -6.67
N THR A 326 18.77 5.94 -6.07
CA THR A 326 17.30 5.85 -6.01
C THR A 326 16.67 6.94 -5.15
N VAL A 327 17.32 7.35 -4.05
CA VAL A 327 16.85 8.49 -3.24
C VAL A 327 16.87 9.78 -4.04
N ILE A 328 17.98 10.08 -4.71
CA ILE A 328 18.11 11.29 -5.55
C ILE A 328 17.05 11.27 -6.66
N LEU A 329 16.91 10.14 -7.35
CA LEU A 329 15.91 9.98 -8.41
C LEU A 329 14.48 10.20 -7.90
N ASN A 330 14.15 9.65 -6.71
CA ASN A 330 12.84 9.80 -6.11
C ASN A 330 12.54 11.28 -5.75
N VAL A 331 13.53 12.02 -5.26
CA VAL A 331 13.42 13.46 -4.99
C VAL A 331 13.17 14.24 -6.29
N LEU A 332 13.90 13.91 -7.36
CA LEU A 332 13.70 14.58 -8.66
C LEU A 332 12.30 14.32 -9.24
N ILE A 333 11.83 13.08 -9.14
CA ILE A 333 10.45 12.72 -9.55
C ILE A 333 9.43 13.44 -8.68
N ALA A 334 9.61 13.45 -7.36
CA ALA A 334 8.71 14.15 -6.46
C ALA A 334 8.65 15.65 -6.72
N PHE A 335 9.79 16.26 -7.03
CA PHE A 335 9.83 17.66 -7.45
C PHE A 335 9.06 17.89 -8.76
N GLY A 336 9.24 17.02 -9.75
CA GLY A 336 8.46 17.07 -11.00
C GLY A 336 6.96 16.95 -10.76
N VAL A 337 6.54 16.02 -9.88
CA VAL A 337 5.12 15.85 -9.48
C VAL A 337 4.61 17.10 -8.74
N ALA A 338 5.39 17.66 -7.82
CA ALA A 338 5.00 18.87 -7.08
C ALA A 338 4.81 20.07 -8.02
N VAL A 339 5.70 20.25 -9.00
CA VAL A 339 5.57 21.27 -10.04
C VAL A 339 4.31 21.04 -10.88
N LEU A 340 4.03 19.79 -11.27
CA LEU A 340 2.81 19.45 -12.00
C LEU A 340 1.55 19.78 -11.18
N LEU A 341 1.49 19.38 -9.92
CA LEU A 341 0.37 19.69 -9.01
C LEU A 341 0.16 21.20 -8.87
N PHE A 342 1.25 21.95 -8.75
CA PHE A 342 1.17 23.41 -8.64
C PHE A 342 0.53 24.07 -9.89
N PHE A 343 0.94 23.65 -11.08
CA PHE A 343 0.41 24.21 -12.34
C PHE A 343 -0.98 23.67 -12.71
N THR A 344 -1.34 22.45 -12.29
CA THR A 344 -2.65 21.82 -12.57
C THR A 344 -3.66 22.02 -11.44
N ASN A 345 -3.33 22.77 -10.41
CA ASN A 345 -4.16 22.99 -9.22
C ASN A 345 -5.61 23.32 -9.58
N GLN A 346 -5.83 24.37 -10.37
CA GLN A 346 -7.19 24.79 -10.73
C GLN A 346 -7.93 23.75 -11.57
N LEU A 347 -7.24 23.13 -12.54
CA LEU A 347 -7.82 22.08 -13.37
C LEU A 347 -8.31 20.88 -12.53
N ILE A 348 -7.53 20.50 -11.51
CA ILE A 348 -7.90 19.41 -10.59
C ILE A 348 -9.11 19.81 -9.75
N LEU A 349 -9.12 21.04 -9.20
CA LEU A 349 -10.21 21.52 -8.35
C LEU A 349 -11.50 21.77 -9.14
N ASP A 350 -11.43 22.10 -10.43
CA ASP A 350 -12.60 22.24 -11.31
C ASP A 350 -13.35 20.92 -11.49
N ALA A 351 -12.68 19.78 -11.35
CA ALA A 351 -13.33 18.46 -11.35
C ALA A 351 -14.25 18.24 -10.12
N PHE A 352 -14.06 19.02 -9.05
CA PHE A 352 -14.87 18.97 -7.83
C PHE A 352 -15.87 20.14 -7.77
N SER A 353 -16.79 20.18 -8.73
CA SER A 353 -17.74 21.29 -8.94
C SER A 353 -18.71 21.54 -7.78
N ALA A 354 -18.87 20.62 -6.83
CA ALA A 354 -19.79 20.70 -5.71
C ALA A 354 -19.20 21.44 -4.48
N LEU A 355 -17.95 21.92 -4.54
CA LEU A 355 -17.32 22.61 -3.41
C LEU A 355 -17.87 24.02 -3.26
N SER A 356 -18.14 24.41 -1.99
CA SER A 356 -18.40 25.82 -1.67
C SER A 356 -17.19 26.70 -1.98
N ALA A 357 -17.38 27.97 -2.22
CA ALA A 357 -16.29 28.91 -2.51
C ALA A 357 -15.23 28.94 -1.39
N GLU A 358 -15.65 28.84 -0.13
CA GLU A 358 -14.79 28.80 1.04
C GLU A 358 -13.96 27.51 1.10
N THR A 359 -14.59 26.34 0.90
CA THR A 359 -13.90 25.05 0.85
C THR A 359 -12.95 24.97 -0.34
N ARG A 360 -13.32 25.55 -1.48
CA ARG A 360 -12.46 25.61 -2.67
C ARG A 360 -11.19 26.42 -2.40
N HIS A 361 -11.33 27.61 -1.78
CA HIS A 361 -10.17 28.44 -1.44
C HIS A 361 -9.22 27.72 -0.47
N LEU A 362 -9.78 27.00 0.52
CA LEU A 362 -9.00 26.18 1.45
C LEU A 362 -8.33 25.02 0.73
N ALA A 363 -9.01 24.37 -0.22
CA ALA A 363 -8.45 23.28 -1.02
C ALA A 363 -7.29 23.77 -1.92
N GLU A 364 -7.34 25.00 -2.43
CA GLU A 364 -6.21 25.61 -3.15
C GLU A 364 -4.96 25.74 -2.27
N GLN A 365 -5.14 26.18 -1.02
CA GLN A 365 -4.05 26.26 -0.04
C GLN A 365 -3.51 24.85 0.31
N PHE A 366 -4.41 23.89 0.50
CA PHE A 366 -4.04 22.49 0.76
C PHE A 366 -3.26 21.88 -0.41
N MET A 367 -3.58 22.23 -1.64
CA MET A 367 -2.86 21.75 -2.82
C MET A 367 -1.39 22.21 -2.82
N VAL A 368 -1.13 23.45 -2.40
CA VAL A 368 0.26 23.96 -2.25
C VAL A 368 1.01 23.19 -1.16
N ILE A 369 0.34 22.96 -0.02
CA ILE A 369 0.92 22.19 1.09
C ILE A 369 1.15 20.73 0.67
N LEU A 370 0.22 20.14 -0.10
CA LEU A 370 0.37 18.80 -0.65
C LEU A 370 1.57 18.71 -1.60
N ALA A 371 1.77 19.69 -2.48
CA ALA A 371 2.93 19.74 -3.36
C ALA A 371 4.26 19.74 -2.57
N LEU A 372 4.33 20.54 -1.50
CA LEU A 372 5.46 20.51 -0.57
C LEU A 372 5.57 19.14 0.13
N GLY A 373 4.44 18.58 0.57
CA GLY A 373 4.37 17.29 1.24
C GLY A 373 4.87 16.14 0.38
N VAL A 374 4.57 16.14 -0.92
CA VAL A 374 5.07 15.14 -1.88
C VAL A 374 6.60 15.15 -1.92
N VAL A 375 7.22 16.33 -1.95
CA VAL A 375 8.70 16.45 -1.92
C VAL A 375 9.26 15.97 -0.58
N LEU A 376 8.67 16.40 0.54
CA LEU A 376 9.13 15.99 1.86
C LEU A 376 9.00 14.48 2.10
N ARG A 377 7.93 13.84 1.61
CA ARG A 377 7.73 12.39 1.72
C ARG A 377 8.65 11.56 0.84
N SER A 378 9.24 12.14 -0.19
CA SER A 378 10.05 11.39 -1.17
C SER A 378 11.26 10.69 -0.54
N VAL A 379 11.98 11.35 0.37
CA VAL A 379 13.15 10.76 1.03
C VAL A 379 12.76 9.69 2.04
N PRO A 380 11.87 9.94 3.03
CA PRO A 380 11.47 8.89 3.96
C PRO A 380 10.88 7.69 3.25
N MET A 381 10.01 7.88 2.27
CA MET A 381 9.40 6.78 1.52
C MET A 381 10.47 5.92 0.83
N MET A 382 11.44 6.52 0.14
CA MET A 382 12.50 5.77 -0.52
C MET A 382 13.45 5.13 0.48
N VAL A 383 13.91 5.88 1.49
CA VAL A 383 14.90 5.38 2.46
C VAL A 383 14.29 4.29 3.33
N ILE A 384 13.08 4.50 3.88
CA ILE A 384 12.46 3.54 4.80
C ILE A 384 11.98 2.30 4.05
N VAL A 385 11.17 2.48 2.99
CA VAL A 385 10.54 1.37 2.26
C VAL A 385 11.52 0.71 1.29
N GLY A 386 12.22 1.53 0.49
CA GLY A 386 13.09 1.05 -0.59
C GLY A 386 14.45 0.53 -0.12
N VAL A 387 14.97 1.04 1.00
CA VAL A 387 16.35 0.77 1.41
C VAL A 387 16.44 0.08 2.77
N LEU A 388 16.06 0.76 3.85
CA LEU A 388 16.28 0.25 5.23
C LEU A 388 15.50 -1.04 5.48
N ARG A 389 14.23 -1.06 5.09
CA ARG A 389 13.35 -2.22 5.24
C ARG A 389 13.85 -3.39 4.38
N ALA A 390 14.24 -3.12 3.13
CA ALA A 390 14.82 -4.11 2.23
C ALA A 390 16.13 -4.72 2.78
N GLY A 391 16.91 -3.94 3.51
CA GLY A 391 18.10 -4.41 4.23
C GLY A 391 17.82 -5.12 5.55
N GLY A 392 16.55 -5.33 5.93
CA GLY A 392 16.16 -6.05 7.15
C GLY A 392 16.12 -5.21 8.42
N ASP A 393 16.21 -3.87 8.31
CA ASP A 393 16.18 -2.98 9.46
C ASP A 393 14.74 -2.60 9.87
N VAL A 394 13.84 -3.58 9.79
CA VAL A 394 12.37 -3.41 9.95
C VAL A 394 11.97 -2.86 11.33
N LYS A 395 12.68 -3.26 12.39
CA LYS A 395 12.40 -2.76 13.74
C LYS A 395 12.74 -1.27 13.87
N PHE A 396 13.87 -0.85 13.30
CA PHE A 396 14.26 0.55 13.27
C PHE A 396 13.21 1.38 12.51
N CYS A 397 12.75 0.90 11.36
CA CYS A 397 11.70 1.56 10.58
C CYS A 397 10.42 1.72 11.40
N LEU A 398 9.98 0.66 12.11
CA LEU A 398 8.80 0.72 12.99
C LEU A 398 8.96 1.80 14.09
N TYR A 399 10.08 1.76 14.83
CA TYR A 399 10.30 2.71 15.94
C TYR A 399 10.39 4.15 15.45
N GLN A 400 11.07 4.38 14.33
CA GLN A 400 11.18 5.69 13.72
C GLN A 400 9.83 6.25 13.29
N ASP A 401 9.01 5.44 12.61
CA ASP A 401 7.70 5.87 12.10
C ASP A 401 6.73 6.14 13.26
N VAL A 402 6.67 5.25 14.26
CA VAL A 402 5.86 5.47 15.47
C VAL A 402 6.32 6.73 16.22
N PHE A 403 7.61 6.94 16.38
CA PHE A 403 8.13 8.13 17.04
C PHE A 403 7.75 9.41 16.30
N ALA A 404 8.01 9.46 15.00
CA ALA A 404 7.74 10.65 14.20
C ALA A 404 6.25 10.99 14.13
N GLN A 405 5.39 9.97 13.93
CA GLN A 405 3.96 10.16 13.73
C GLN A 405 3.21 10.30 15.06
N TRP A 406 3.38 9.33 15.99
CA TRP A 406 2.56 9.23 17.21
C TRP A 406 3.08 10.06 18.38
N ILE A 407 4.40 10.30 18.46
CA ILE A 407 4.99 11.07 19.56
C ILE A 407 5.17 12.54 19.18
N ILE A 408 5.36 12.86 17.91
CA ILE A 408 5.59 14.25 17.47
C ILE A 408 4.44 14.77 16.60
N GLY A 409 4.17 14.16 15.45
CA GLY A 409 3.27 14.72 14.45
C GLY A 409 1.83 14.86 14.95
N ILE A 410 1.24 13.75 15.42
CA ILE A 410 -0.15 13.74 15.92
C ILE A 410 -0.33 14.66 17.14
N PRO A 411 0.49 14.60 18.21
CA PRO A 411 0.32 15.49 19.36
C PRO A 411 0.48 16.95 19.00
N LEU A 412 1.44 17.30 18.15
CA LEU A 412 1.65 18.68 17.72
C LEU A 412 0.46 19.23 16.93
N ALA A 413 -0.05 18.45 15.97
CA ALA A 413 -1.22 18.83 15.18
C ALA A 413 -2.49 18.90 16.04
N ALA A 414 -2.69 17.96 16.98
CA ALA A 414 -3.81 17.97 17.90
C ALA A 414 -3.77 19.20 18.84
N PHE A 415 -2.59 19.52 19.36
CA PHE A 415 -2.40 20.71 20.18
C PHE A 415 -2.73 22.00 19.43
N ALA A 416 -2.26 22.13 18.19
CA ALA A 416 -2.55 23.29 17.36
C ALA A 416 -4.05 23.41 17.01
N ALA A 417 -4.70 22.31 16.65
CA ALA A 417 -6.11 22.32 16.25
C ALA A 417 -7.05 22.52 17.45
N ILE A 418 -6.80 21.82 18.57
CA ILE A 418 -7.76 21.76 19.69
C ILE A 418 -7.52 22.89 20.70
N TYR A 419 -6.25 23.16 21.08
CA TYR A 419 -5.94 24.14 22.12
C TYR A 419 -5.63 25.53 21.57
N LEU A 420 -4.93 25.61 20.43
CA LEU A 420 -4.59 26.92 19.84
C LEU A 420 -5.64 27.42 18.84
N GLY A 421 -6.55 26.55 18.40
CA GLY A 421 -7.60 26.93 17.44
C GLY A 421 -7.04 27.40 16.10
N TRP A 422 -5.95 26.80 15.63
CA TRP A 422 -5.34 27.17 14.35
C TRP A 422 -6.27 26.86 13.19
N GLU A 423 -6.18 27.68 12.15
CA GLU A 423 -6.91 27.45 10.90
C GLU A 423 -6.48 26.17 10.22
N PRO A 424 -7.38 25.46 9.48
CA PRO A 424 -7.15 24.15 8.90
C PRO A 424 -5.88 24.03 8.06
N GLN A 425 -5.51 25.06 7.29
CA GLN A 425 -4.29 25.02 6.45
C GLN A 425 -3.01 24.93 7.28
N TRP A 426 -2.95 25.59 8.43
CA TRP A 426 -1.79 25.52 9.32
C TRP A 426 -1.72 24.17 10.04
N VAL A 427 -2.87 23.60 10.40
CA VAL A 427 -2.96 22.25 10.95
C VAL A 427 -2.49 21.23 9.91
N TYR A 428 -2.91 21.37 8.63
CA TYR A 428 -2.46 20.50 7.55
C TYR A 428 -0.95 20.61 7.29
N LEU A 429 -0.38 21.80 7.39
CA LEU A 429 1.06 22.00 7.30
C LEU A 429 1.81 21.25 8.41
N LEU A 430 1.26 21.22 9.63
CA LEU A 430 1.86 20.49 10.75
C LEU A 430 1.87 18.98 10.55
N PHE A 431 0.98 18.40 9.73
CA PHE A 431 1.08 16.98 9.37
C PHE A 431 2.39 16.64 8.65
N LEU A 432 3.04 17.62 8.04
CA LEU A 432 4.32 17.41 7.39
C LEU A 432 5.52 17.40 8.35
N THR A 433 5.33 17.76 9.61
CA THR A 433 6.42 17.76 10.60
C THR A 433 7.00 16.37 10.84
N GLU A 434 6.14 15.33 10.77
CA GLU A 434 6.61 13.94 10.86
C GLU A 434 7.63 13.59 9.78
N GLU A 435 7.45 14.12 8.55
CA GLU A 435 8.36 13.85 7.44
C GLU A 435 9.73 14.48 7.67
N VAL A 436 9.76 15.71 8.22
CA VAL A 436 11.01 16.38 8.57
C VAL A 436 11.76 15.61 9.66
N VAL A 437 11.04 15.12 10.67
CA VAL A 437 11.62 14.28 11.73
C VAL A 437 12.17 12.98 11.14
N LYS A 438 11.43 12.34 10.24
CA LYS A 438 11.89 11.13 9.54
C LYS A 438 13.16 11.37 8.74
N TRP A 439 13.31 12.53 8.08
CA TRP A 439 14.54 12.89 7.37
C TRP A 439 15.74 12.88 8.33
N CYS A 440 15.60 13.54 9.48
CA CYS A 440 16.67 13.63 10.47
C CYS A 440 17.10 12.27 11.03
N ILE A 441 16.20 11.28 11.03
CA ILE A 441 16.48 9.95 11.60
C ILE A 441 16.93 8.96 10.51
N CYS A 442 16.24 8.92 9.33
CA CYS A 442 16.49 7.91 8.31
C CYS A 442 17.79 8.14 7.53
N LEU A 443 18.17 9.39 7.25
CA LEU A 443 19.39 9.68 6.48
C LEU A 443 20.69 9.28 7.23
N PRO A 444 20.89 9.62 8.53
CA PRO A 444 22.02 9.11 9.30
C PRO A 444 22.04 7.57 9.36
N ARG A 445 20.86 6.93 9.50
CA ARG A 445 20.78 5.47 9.50
C ARG A 445 21.21 4.87 8.17
N MET A 446 20.76 5.42 7.06
CA MET A 446 21.18 5.01 5.71
C MET A 446 22.70 5.18 5.54
N LYS A 447 23.26 6.34 5.94
CA LYS A 447 24.68 6.63 5.85
C LYS A 447 25.51 5.67 6.71
N SER A 448 25.01 5.21 7.84
CA SER A 448 25.72 4.30 8.77
C SER A 448 25.95 2.89 8.22
N LYS A 449 25.32 2.51 7.11
CA LYS A 449 25.37 1.18 6.47
C LYS A 449 24.88 0.02 7.36
N LYS A 450 24.36 0.28 8.57
CA LYS A 450 23.89 -0.74 9.53
C LYS A 450 22.66 -1.53 9.06
N TRP A 451 22.00 -1.04 8.03
CA TRP A 451 20.86 -1.68 7.38
C TRP A 451 21.25 -2.77 6.38
N MET A 452 22.50 -2.81 5.92
CA MET A 452 22.97 -3.75 4.90
C MET A 452 23.19 -5.14 5.52
N LYS A 453 22.12 -5.90 5.69
CA LYS A 453 22.13 -7.23 6.30
C LYS A 453 21.80 -8.30 5.26
N ASN A 454 22.54 -9.40 5.27
CA ASN A 454 22.14 -10.60 4.58
C ASN A 454 21.20 -11.40 5.50
N LEU A 455 19.93 -11.53 5.09
CA LEU A 455 18.86 -12.13 5.90
C LEU A 455 18.76 -13.64 5.72
N ILE A 456 19.43 -14.22 4.72
CA ILE A 456 19.34 -15.63 4.36
C ILE A 456 20.50 -16.46 4.92
N GLU A 457 21.56 -15.81 5.39
CA GLU A 457 22.65 -16.47 6.12
C GLU A 457 22.35 -16.56 7.61
N LYS A 458 22.92 -17.60 8.25
CA LYS A 458 22.84 -17.80 9.71
C LYS A 458 23.89 -16.97 10.45
#